data_c528d6bc866ae2b4c42023730e4195b3
#
_entry.id   c528d6bc866ae2b4c42023730e4195b3
#
_cell.length_a   1.000
_cell.length_b   1.000
_cell.length_c   1.000
_cell.angle_alpha   90.00
_cell.angle_beta   90.00
_cell.angle_gamma   90.00
#
_symmetry.space_group_name_H-M   'P 1'
#
loop_
_entity.id
_entity.type
_entity.pdbx_description
1 polymer ?
#
loop_
_entity_poly.entity_id
_entity_poly.type
_entity_poly.pdbx_seq_one_letter_code
_entity_poly.pdbx_strand_id
1 'polypeptide(L)'
;MEHSINAITTTDWEMVVAQLPAVWKTMAQTHRLFPKRFPEHMGTKITDVEVPLRLVLHHAGTGASLKVATATAAATGLVDISHVGLHKWMVKIGPYLADLCGHMAYDNAIFSSERWAGYEVMTVDASALTCPGANGTTARVHYAVRLADLHPVEIQVTDYTGGETYRRFEAVSDQLWLGDRGYANPPGVAFIKDSGAEALVRYNYGSLPLYNGSGQPFDVRKKLASLKKPGTVREWNVWVYPRDHEPIGGRLCAVRLPPDKAKEAQARVRREQGKAVTPEMLEAAKYVVVFTTAPSSRLDTVQILELYRLRWQVELFIKRDKSIGDLDELPNFKPETIYSWICAKTLLLLIVRKITSARVSIPPCA
;
A
#
# COMPACT_ATOMS: atom_id res chain seq x y z
N MET A 1 -5.04 14.28 -24.39
CA MET A 1 -6.23 14.81 -23.72
C MET A 1 -6.50 13.89 -22.54
N GLU A 2 -6.09 14.34 -21.36
CA GLU A 2 -6.34 13.63 -20.11
C GLU A 2 -7.83 13.75 -19.79
N HIS A 3 -8.55 12.66 -19.87
CA HIS A 3 -9.93 12.60 -19.39
C HIS A 3 -9.91 12.45 -17.86
N SER A 4 -9.85 13.57 -17.14
CA SER A 4 -10.14 13.55 -15.71
C SER A 4 -11.64 13.29 -15.50
N ILE A 5 -11.98 12.37 -14.61
CA ILE A 5 -13.38 12.11 -14.25
C ILE A 5 -13.97 13.35 -13.59
N ASN A 6 -14.98 13.94 -14.22
CA ASN A 6 -15.73 15.05 -13.66
C ASN A 6 -17.03 14.55 -13.00
N ALA A 7 -16.94 14.14 -11.74
CA ALA A 7 -18.08 13.59 -10.99
C ALA A 7 -19.29 14.55 -10.82
N ILE A 8 -19.17 15.82 -11.26
CA ILE A 8 -20.29 16.76 -11.27
C ILE A 8 -21.20 16.55 -12.49
N THR A 9 -20.65 16.12 -13.65
CA THR A 9 -21.50 15.80 -14.80
C THR A 9 -22.32 14.54 -14.56
N THR A 10 -23.53 14.49 -15.13
CA THR A 10 -24.42 13.32 -14.95
C THR A 10 -23.81 12.05 -15.55
N THR A 11 -23.25 12.14 -16.74
CA THR A 11 -22.67 10.98 -17.45
C THR A 11 -21.48 10.38 -16.70
N ASP A 12 -20.54 11.23 -16.24
CA ASP A 12 -19.40 10.75 -15.48
C ASP A 12 -19.84 10.20 -14.11
N TRP A 13 -20.88 10.80 -13.51
CA TRP A 13 -21.39 10.34 -12.24
C TRP A 13 -22.07 8.97 -12.35
N GLU A 14 -22.87 8.73 -13.39
CA GLU A 14 -23.45 7.40 -13.64
C GLU A 14 -22.38 6.33 -13.82
N MET A 15 -21.30 6.66 -14.53
CA MET A 15 -20.15 5.78 -14.67
C MET A 15 -19.48 5.50 -13.32
N VAL A 16 -19.30 6.50 -12.48
CA VAL A 16 -18.75 6.35 -11.11
C VAL A 16 -19.64 5.47 -10.27
N VAL A 17 -20.95 5.76 -10.20
CA VAL A 17 -21.91 5.00 -9.39
C VAL A 17 -21.97 3.53 -9.78
N ALA A 18 -21.87 3.23 -11.08
CA ALA A 18 -21.85 1.85 -11.56
C ALA A 18 -20.64 1.04 -11.04
N GLN A 19 -19.61 1.70 -10.54
CA GLN A 19 -18.42 1.04 -9.97
C GLN A 19 -18.46 0.97 -8.44
N LEU A 20 -19.27 1.79 -7.77
CA LEU A 20 -19.35 1.81 -6.31
C LEU A 20 -19.99 0.52 -5.78
N PRO A 21 -19.64 0.08 -4.55
CA PRO A 21 -20.33 -1.02 -3.88
C PRO A 21 -21.83 -0.72 -3.74
N ALA A 22 -22.68 -1.72 -3.92
CA ALA A 22 -24.15 -1.53 -3.82
C ALA A 22 -24.59 -0.86 -2.50
N VAL A 23 -23.82 -1.06 -1.45
CA VAL A 23 -24.07 -0.55 -0.09
C VAL A 23 -23.57 0.87 0.17
N TRP A 24 -22.99 1.57 -0.81
CA TRP A 24 -22.34 2.87 -0.60
C TRP A 24 -23.21 3.93 0.09
N LYS A 25 -24.52 3.97 -0.21
CA LYS A 25 -25.45 4.89 0.46
C LYS A 25 -25.74 4.47 1.91
N THR A 26 -25.86 3.18 2.17
CA THR A 26 -26.10 2.64 3.50
C THR A 26 -24.89 2.83 4.42
N MET A 27 -23.68 2.67 3.89
CA MET A 27 -22.43 2.95 4.62
C MET A 27 -22.37 4.39 5.15
N ALA A 28 -22.89 5.37 4.41
CA ALA A 28 -22.97 6.75 4.86
C ALA A 28 -23.81 6.95 6.12
N GLN A 29 -24.82 6.11 6.33
CA GLN A 29 -25.64 6.11 7.56
C GLN A 29 -24.85 5.54 8.75
N THR A 30 -24.07 4.48 8.53
CA THR A 30 -23.16 3.90 9.55
C THR A 30 -22.15 4.93 10.04
N HIS A 31 -21.61 5.74 9.13
CA HIS A 31 -20.70 6.85 9.45
C HIS A 31 -21.40 8.09 10.03
N ARG A 32 -22.72 8.04 10.25
CA ARG A 32 -23.50 9.17 10.80
C ARG A 32 -23.24 10.49 10.06
N LEU A 33 -23.07 10.43 8.74
CA LEU A 33 -22.85 11.63 7.92
C LEU A 33 -24.07 12.55 7.92
N PHE A 34 -25.25 12.02 8.18
CA PHE A 34 -26.51 12.74 8.24
C PHE A 34 -27.23 12.45 9.57
N PRO A 35 -28.03 13.42 10.07
CA PRO A 35 -28.90 13.15 11.20
C PRO A 35 -29.99 12.15 10.82
N LYS A 36 -30.48 11.38 11.78
CA LYS A 36 -31.61 10.42 11.54
C LYS A 36 -32.88 11.11 11.07
N ARG A 37 -33.11 12.35 11.47
CA ARG A 37 -34.20 13.23 11.00
C ARG A 37 -33.62 14.62 10.77
N PHE A 38 -33.99 15.23 9.63
CA PHE A 38 -33.69 16.62 9.36
C PHE A 38 -34.77 17.47 10.05
N PRO A 39 -34.42 18.42 10.92
CA PRO A 39 -35.41 19.37 11.45
C PRO A 39 -36.03 20.18 10.31
N GLU A 40 -37.34 20.37 10.30
CA GLU A 40 -38.08 21.06 9.24
C GLU A 40 -37.59 22.51 8.96
N HIS A 41 -37.00 23.14 9.98
CA HIS A 41 -36.45 24.50 9.88
C HIS A 41 -34.98 24.56 9.43
N MET A 42 -34.29 23.40 9.27
CA MET A 42 -32.96 23.36 8.69
C MET A 42 -33.07 23.48 7.16
N GLY A 43 -32.80 24.65 6.62
CA GLY A 43 -32.65 24.87 5.17
C GLY A 43 -31.44 24.13 4.58
N THR A 44 -31.32 22.83 4.88
CA THR A 44 -30.19 22.01 4.48
C THR A 44 -30.34 21.60 3.02
N LYS A 45 -29.51 22.13 2.16
CA LYS A 45 -29.49 21.83 0.71
C LYS A 45 -28.97 20.42 0.39
N ILE A 46 -28.36 19.74 1.35
CA ILE A 46 -27.75 18.42 1.18
C ILE A 46 -28.37 17.44 2.17
N THR A 47 -29.13 16.50 1.66
CA THR A 47 -29.92 15.52 2.45
C THR A 47 -29.42 14.08 2.31
N ASP A 48 -28.55 13.82 1.34
CA ASP A 48 -27.92 12.50 1.14
C ASP A 48 -26.43 12.62 0.83
N VAL A 49 -25.74 11.47 0.77
CA VAL A 49 -24.29 11.40 0.58
C VAL A 49 -23.87 11.63 -0.87
N GLU A 50 -24.78 11.54 -1.82
CA GLU A 50 -24.44 11.66 -3.24
C GLU A 50 -23.82 13.03 -3.56
N VAL A 51 -24.47 14.11 -3.13
CA VAL A 51 -23.98 15.46 -3.40
C VAL A 51 -22.60 15.72 -2.81
N PRO A 52 -22.33 15.50 -1.52
CA PRO A 52 -20.99 15.71 -0.97
C PRO A 52 -19.94 14.76 -1.57
N LEU A 53 -20.30 13.52 -1.90
CA LEU A 53 -19.39 12.59 -2.56
C LEU A 53 -19.00 13.10 -3.95
N ARG A 54 -19.97 13.53 -4.76
CA ARG A 54 -19.72 14.13 -6.09
C ARG A 54 -18.79 15.34 -6.02
N LEU A 55 -19.05 16.25 -5.08
CA LEU A 55 -18.23 17.45 -4.88
C LEU A 55 -16.78 17.11 -4.49
N VAL A 56 -16.60 16.17 -3.55
CA VAL A 56 -15.28 15.79 -3.05
C VAL A 56 -14.51 15.03 -4.12
N LEU A 57 -15.15 14.12 -4.86
CA LEU A 57 -14.51 13.42 -5.98
C LEU A 57 -14.16 14.37 -7.12
N HIS A 58 -15.02 15.35 -7.44
CA HIS A 58 -14.70 16.38 -8.44
C HIS A 58 -13.49 17.22 -8.01
N HIS A 59 -13.48 17.71 -6.76
CA HIS A 59 -12.35 18.47 -6.22
C HIS A 59 -11.03 17.65 -6.27
N ALA A 60 -11.05 16.41 -5.81
CA ALA A 60 -9.88 15.55 -5.83
C ALA A 60 -9.47 15.14 -7.26
N GLY A 61 -10.42 14.81 -8.12
CA GLY A 61 -10.17 14.33 -9.48
C GLY A 61 -9.64 15.39 -10.44
N THR A 62 -10.13 16.62 -10.33
CA THR A 62 -9.75 17.71 -11.23
C THR A 62 -8.66 18.64 -10.68
N GLY A 63 -8.30 18.51 -9.40
CA GLY A 63 -7.42 19.48 -8.73
C GLY A 63 -8.03 20.87 -8.54
N ALA A 64 -9.32 21.07 -8.89
CA ALA A 64 -10.00 22.34 -8.78
C ALA A 64 -10.06 22.82 -7.33
N SER A 65 -9.85 24.11 -7.08
CA SER A 65 -10.01 24.67 -5.73
C SER A 65 -11.43 24.49 -5.20
N LEU A 66 -11.62 24.51 -3.87
CA LEU A 66 -12.97 24.40 -3.26
C LEU A 66 -13.94 25.48 -3.79
N LYS A 67 -13.44 26.70 -4.10
CA LYS A 67 -14.24 27.78 -4.69
C LYS A 67 -14.69 27.42 -6.11
N VAL A 68 -13.79 26.90 -6.93
CA VAL A 68 -14.10 26.47 -8.29
C VAL A 68 -15.07 25.30 -8.27
N ALA A 69 -14.81 24.27 -7.43
CA ALA A 69 -15.69 23.11 -7.33
C ALA A 69 -17.13 23.49 -6.94
N THR A 70 -17.31 24.40 -5.97
CA THR A 70 -18.66 24.86 -5.57
C THR A 70 -19.32 25.76 -6.64
N ALA A 71 -18.56 26.60 -7.34
CA ALA A 71 -19.06 27.40 -8.44
C ALA A 71 -19.52 26.51 -9.62
N THR A 72 -18.75 25.47 -9.96
CA THR A 72 -19.12 24.49 -10.98
C THR A 72 -20.40 23.74 -10.59
N ALA A 73 -20.53 23.32 -9.34
CA ALA A 73 -21.70 22.62 -8.83
C ALA A 73 -22.97 23.51 -8.90
N ALA A 74 -22.85 24.78 -8.57
CA ALA A 74 -23.96 25.74 -8.70
C ALA A 74 -24.34 25.99 -10.17
N ALA A 75 -23.35 26.14 -11.05
CA ALA A 75 -23.56 26.37 -12.48
C ALA A 75 -24.22 25.18 -13.18
N THR A 76 -23.95 23.94 -12.72
CA THR A 76 -24.55 22.71 -13.25
C THR A 76 -25.89 22.36 -12.58
N GLY A 77 -26.34 23.13 -11.61
CA GLY A 77 -27.59 22.89 -10.89
C GLY A 77 -27.50 21.71 -9.88
N LEU A 78 -26.32 21.20 -9.61
CA LEU A 78 -26.14 20.10 -8.64
C LEU A 78 -26.47 20.55 -7.21
N VAL A 79 -25.85 21.63 -6.76
CA VAL A 79 -26.08 22.24 -5.45
C VAL A 79 -25.43 23.62 -5.39
N ASP A 80 -26.07 24.53 -4.67
CA ASP A 80 -25.49 25.84 -4.35
C ASP A 80 -25.08 25.89 -2.87
N ILE A 81 -23.79 25.68 -2.61
CA ILE A 81 -23.17 25.80 -1.28
C ILE A 81 -21.89 26.62 -1.35
N SER A 82 -21.51 27.20 -0.23
CA SER A 82 -20.25 27.93 -0.14
C SER A 82 -19.03 26.98 -0.08
N HIS A 83 -17.86 27.47 -0.47
CA HIS A 83 -16.60 26.74 -0.30
C HIS A 83 -16.31 26.37 1.16
N VAL A 84 -16.80 27.16 2.13
CA VAL A 84 -16.74 26.83 3.56
C VAL A 84 -17.63 25.62 3.87
N GLY A 85 -18.81 25.52 3.24
CA GLY A 85 -19.67 24.35 3.34
C GLY A 85 -19.00 23.09 2.81
N LEU A 86 -18.35 23.16 1.64
CA LEU A 86 -17.57 22.05 1.08
C LEU A 86 -16.39 21.68 1.99
N HIS A 87 -15.66 22.66 2.55
CA HIS A 87 -14.60 22.39 3.50
C HIS A 87 -15.09 21.60 4.72
N LYS A 88 -16.25 21.93 5.29
CA LYS A 88 -16.84 21.18 6.40
C LYS A 88 -17.16 19.73 5.99
N TRP A 89 -17.60 19.52 4.76
CA TRP A 89 -17.78 18.16 4.22
C TRP A 89 -16.46 17.41 4.08
N MET A 90 -15.41 18.07 3.58
CA MET A 90 -14.08 17.47 3.49
C MET A 90 -13.57 16.99 4.86
N VAL A 91 -13.80 17.73 5.94
CA VAL A 91 -13.41 17.31 7.30
C VAL A 91 -14.21 16.08 7.75
N LYS A 92 -15.48 15.97 7.38
CA LYS A 92 -16.41 14.96 7.90
C LYS A 92 -16.38 13.64 7.13
N ILE A 93 -16.17 13.69 5.81
CA ILE A 93 -16.42 12.56 4.90
C ILE A 93 -15.27 11.53 4.85
N GLY A 94 -14.09 11.89 5.38
CA GLY A 94 -12.87 11.08 5.27
C GLY A 94 -13.01 9.61 5.70
N PRO A 95 -13.51 9.33 6.91
CA PRO A 95 -13.69 7.94 7.37
C PRO A 95 -14.61 7.11 6.47
N TYR A 96 -15.67 7.72 5.95
CA TYR A 96 -16.56 7.08 4.98
C TYR A 96 -15.86 6.77 3.66
N LEU A 97 -15.04 7.70 3.15
CA LEU A 97 -14.26 7.48 1.92
C LEU A 97 -13.23 6.36 2.10
N ALA A 98 -12.58 6.30 3.27
CA ALA A 98 -11.63 5.22 3.59
C ALA A 98 -12.32 3.86 3.60
N ASP A 99 -13.50 3.76 4.19
CA ASP A 99 -14.30 2.55 4.23
C ASP A 99 -14.78 2.13 2.83
N LEU A 100 -15.20 3.10 2.00
CA LEU A 100 -15.49 2.85 0.58
C LEU A 100 -14.27 2.30 -0.18
N CYS A 101 -13.09 2.85 0.04
CA CYS A 101 -11.87 2.33 -0.56
C CYS A 101 -11.62 0.88 -0.13
N GLY A 102 -11.79 0.57 1.16
CA GLY A 102 -11.66 -0.78 1.69
C GLY A 102 -12.64 -1.77 1.02
N HIS A 103 -13.91 -1.41 0.95
CA HIS A 103 -14.92 -2.24 0.25
C HIS A 103 -14.61 -2.41 -1.23
N MET A 104 -14.20 -1.36 -1.93
CA MET A 104 -13.84 -1.46 -3.34
C MET A 104 -12.60 -2.32 -3.57
N ALA A 105 -11.63 -2.24 -2.69
CA ALA A 105 -10.46 -3.10 -2.74
C ALA A 105 -10.85 -4.56 -2.54
N TYR A 106 -11.72 -4.86 -1.57
CA TYR A 106 -12.16 -6.20 -1.26
C TYR A 106 -13.09 -6.80 -2.34
N ASP A 107 -14.10 -6.08 -2.79
CA ASP A 107 -15.10 -6.56 -3.77
C ASP A 107 -14.50 -6.82 -5.16
N ASN A 108 -13.42 -6.13 -5.51
CA ASN A 108 -12.70 -6.36 -6.76
C ASN A 108 -11.70 -7.52 -6.68
N ALA A 109 -11.62 -8.20 -5.55
CA ALA A 109 -10.84 -9.41 -5.39
C ALA A 109 -11.46 -10.56 -6.20
N ILE A 110 -11.32 -10.50 -7.53
CA ILE A 110 -11.43 -11.70 -8.36
C ILE A 110 -10.35 -12.63 -7.80
N PHE A 111 -10.79 -13.71 -7.18
CA PHE A 111 -9.86 -14.71 -6.65
C PHE A 111 -9.03 -15.23 -7.80
N SER A 112 -7.81 -14.72 -7.93
CA SER A 112 -6.86 -15.32 -8.85
C SER A 112 -6.63 -16.75 -8.39
N SER A 113 -6.86 -17.71 -9.26
CA SER A 113 -6.58 -19.12 -9.01
C SER A 113 -5.06 -19.40 -9.02
N GLU A 114 -4.25 -18.42 -9.43
CA GLU A 114 -2.80 -18.54 -9.46
C GLU A 114 -2.23 -18.43 -8.06
N ARG A 115 -1.92 -19.59 -7.50
CA ARG A 115 -1.24 -19.75 -6.23
C ARG A 115 0.17 -20.25 -6.47
N TRP A 116 1.15 -19.64 -5.81
CA TRP A 116 2.53 -20.06 -5.88
C TRP A 116 2.80 -21.08 -4.78
N ALA A 117 2.96 -22.33 -5.19
CA ALA A 117 3.07 -23.47 -4.27
C ALA A 117 1.93 -23.50 -3.22
N GLY A 118 0.72 -23.15 -3.63
CA GLY A 118 -0.47 -23.09 -2.78
C GLY A 118 -0.65 -21.79 -2.00
N TYR A 119 0.30 -20.83 -2.07
CA TYR A 119 0.16 -19.52 -1.43
C TYR A 119 -0.52 -18.49 -2.33
N GLU A 120 -1.41 -17.69 -1.76
CA GLU A 120 -1.74 -16.38 -2.28
C GLU A 120 -0.63 -15.41 -1.87
N VAL A 121 0.04 -14.82 -2.86
CA VAL A 121 1.19 -13.97 -2.60
C VAL A 121 0.77 -12.52 -2.46
N MET A 122 1.02 -11.96 -1.29
CA MET A 122 0.73 -10.58 -0.93
C MET A 122 2.04 -9.78 -0.91
N THR A 123 2.02 -8.55 -1.38
CA THR A 123 3.15 -7.64 -1.25
C THR A 123 2.72 -6.34 -0.61
N VAL A 124 3.53 -5.83 0.31
CA VAL A 124 3.23 -4.61 1.04
C VAL A 124 4.28 -3.54 0.79
N ASP A 125 3.81 -2.31 0.72
CA ASP A 125 4.68 -1.14 0.66
C ASP A 125 3.93 0.10 1.15
N ALA A 126 4.64 1.19 1.44
CA ALA A 126 4.06 2.45 1.84
C ALA A 126 4.63 3.61 1.02
N SER A 127 3.77 4.56 0.74
CA SER A 127 4.15 5.78 0.04
C SER A 127 4.01 7.00 0.94
N ALA A 128 5.12 7.68 1.19
CA ALA A 128 5.14 8.98 1.85
C ALA A 128 4.63 10.07 0.91
N LEU A 129 3.76 10.92 1.42
CA LEU A 129 3.20 12.09 0.75
C LEU A 129 3.58 13.35 1.53
N THR A 130 3.96 14.40 0.81
CA THR A 130 4.41 15.67 1.41
C THR A 130 3.59 16.82 0.87
N CYS A 131 2.99 17.62 1.74
CA CYS A 131 2.33 18.85 1.32
C CYS A 131 3.31 19.90 0.81
N PRO A 132 2.92 20.75 -0.12
CA PRO A 132 3.72 21.88 -0.55
C PRO A 132 4.14 22.73 0.65
N GLY A 133 5.45 23.01 0.76
CA GLY A 133 6.04 23.80 1.84
C GLY A 133 6.23 23.08 3.18
N ALA A 134 5.86 21.80 3.29
CA ALA A 134 6.12 21.01 4.50
C ALA A 134 7.56 20.46 4.52
N ASN A 135 8.19 20.48 5.70
CA ASN A 135 9.47 19.84 5.93
C ASN A 135 9.26 18.36 6.34
N GLY A 136 9.19 17.48 5.33
CA GLY A 136 9.05 16.03 5.56
C GLY A 136 7.67 15.46 5.23
N THR A 137 7.46 14.21 5.62
CA THR A 137 6.23 13.47 5.32
C THR A 137 5.03 14.07 6.05
N THR A 138 3.95 14.31 5.30
CA THR A 138 2.67 14.78 5.87
C THR A 138 1.73 13.61 6.16
N ALA A 139 1.65 12.67 5.22
CA ALA A 139 0.81 11.48 5.33
C ALA A 139 1.49 10.29 4.66
N ARG A 140 0.97 9.09 4.94
CA ARG A 140 1.39 7.86 4.25
C ARG A 140 0.18 7.10 3.75
N VAL A 141 0.33 6.51 2.59
CA VAL A 141 -0.62 5.53 2.06
C VAL A 141 0.06 4.17 2.09
N HIS A 142 -0.51 3.22 2.80
CA HIS A 142 -0.04 1.86 2.94
C HIS A 142 -0.88 0.95 2.05
N TYR A 143 -0.24 0.06 1.33
CA TYR A 143 -0.87 -0.86 0.39
C TYR A 143 -0.53 -2.29 0.73
N ALA A 144 -1.55 -3.16 0.73
CA ALA A 144 -1.37 -4.59 0.55
C ALA A 144 -1.92 -4.94 -0.84
N VAL A 145 -1.06 -5.49 -1.69
CA VAL A 145 -1.35 -5.78 -3.09
C VAL A 145 -1.17 -7.26 -3.35
N ARG A 146 -2.15 -7.91 -3.95
CA ARG A 146 -2.02 -9.28 -4.43
C ARG A 146 -1.11 -9.31 -5.66
N LEU A 147 -0.06 -10.13 -5.60
CA LEU A 147 0.98 -10.12 -6.62
C LEU A 147 0.53 -10.69 -7.97
N ALA A 148 -0.40 -11.64 -7.96
CA ALA A 148 -0.85 -12.35 -9.16
C ALA A 148 -1.48 -11.42 -10.22
N ASP A 149 -2.22 -10.41 -9.79
CA ASP A 149 -2.97 -9.48 -10.64
C ASP A 149 -2.68 -8.00 -10.35
N LEU A 150 -1.77 -7.73 -9.41
CA LEU A 150 -1.45 -6.39 -8.91
C LEU A 150 -2.68 -5.65 -8.37
N HIS A 151 -3.63 -6.41 -7.80
CA HIS A 151 -4.83 -5.84 -7.21
C HIS A 151 -4.58 -5.40 -5.77
N PRO A 152 -4.88 -4.14 -5.40
CA PRO A 152 -4.82 -3.69 -4.02
C PRO A 152 -5.97 -4.30 -3.22
N VAL A 153 -5.66 -5.15 -2.24
CA VAL A 153 -6.66 -5.78 -1.36
C VAL A 153 -6.94 -4.95 -0.12
N GLU A 154 -5.94 -4.21 0.34
CA GLU A 154 -6.09 -3.25 1.44
C GLU A 154 -5.33 -1.97 1.16
N ILE A 155 -5.94 -0.84 1.53
CA ILE A 155 -5.33 0.49 1.45
C ILE A 155 -5.65 1.24 2.74
N GLN A 156 -4.61 1.75 3.39
CA GLN A 156 -4.75 2.55 4.61
C GLN A 156 -4.03 3.89 4.46
N VAL A 157 -4.68 4.95 4.92
CA VAL A 157 -4.09 6.29 4.99
C VAL A 157 -3.78 6.61 6.45
N THR A 158 -2.55 7.04 6.74
CA THR A 158 -2.13 7.46 8.06
C THR A 158 -1.45 8.83 8.01
N ASP A 159 -1.25 9.45 9.17
CA ASP A 159 -0.35 10.58 9.31
C ASP A 159 1.13 10.15 9.17
N TYR A 160 2.04 11.10 9.36
CA TYR A 160 3.49 10.86 9.28
C TYR A 160 4.03 9.86 10.33
N THR A 161 3.31 9.66 11.44
CA THR A 161 3.72 8.74 12.52
C THR A 161 3.45 7.28 12.20
N GLY A 162 2.59 7.02 11.20
CA GLY A 162 2.23 5.69 10.75
C GLY A 162 3.41 4.93 10.15
N GLY A 163 4.09 4.08 10.94
CA GLY A 163 5.21 3.26 10.49
C GLY A 163 4.80 2.08 9.60
N GLU A 164 5.77 1.56 8.84
CA GLU A 164 5.63 0.35 8.04
C GLU A 164 5.62 -0.89 8.94
N THR A 165 4.52 -1.62 8.92
CA THR A 165 4.37 -2.86 9.71
C THR A 165 3.28 -3.75 9.11
N TYR A 166 3.50 -5.06 9.12
CA TYR A 166 2.47 -6.04 8.74
C TYR A 166 1.20 -5.98 9.59
N ARG A 167 1.32 -5.52 10.85
CA ARG A 167 0.19 -5.41 11.80
C ARG A 167 -0.90 -4.43 11.37
N ARG A 168 -0.72 -3.74 10.25
CA ARG A 168 -1.74 -2.86 9.65
C ARG A 168 -2.75 -3.61 8.82
N PHE A 169 -2.42 -4.80 8.35
CA PHE A 169 -3.18 -5.53 7.36
C PHE A 169 -3.80 -6.79 7.96
N GLU A 170 -4.81 -7.30 7.30
CA GLU A 170 -5.45 -8.56 7.69
C GLU A 170 -4.77 -9.73 6.95
N ALA A 171 -3.86 -10.42 7.63
CA ALA A 171 -3.27 -11.64 7.10
C ALA A 171 -4.13 -12.86 7.44
N VAL A 172 -4.25 -13.78 6.50
CA VAL A 172 -4.98 -15.05 6.68
C VAL A 172 -4.11 -16.24 6.27
N SER A 173 -4.54 -17.45 6.66
CA SER A 173 -3.83 -18.69 6.32
C SER A 173 -3.63 -18.85 4.79
N ASP A 174 -2.58 -19.60 4.42
CA ASP A 174 -2.18 -19.82 3.03
C ASP A 174 -1.82 -18.56 2.24
N GLN A 175 -1.49 -17.46 2.91
CA GLN A 175 -0.86 -16.30 2.31
C GLN A 175 0.66 -16.29 2.54
N LEU A 176 1.39 -15.69 1.59
CA LEU A 176 2.82 -15.38 1.73
C LEU A 176 3.02 -13.88 1.56
N TRP A 177 3.44 -13.21 2.63
CA TRP A 177 3.54 -11.75 2.71
C TRP A 177 4.96 -11.27 2.44
N LEU A 178 5.13 -10.56 1.32
CA LEU A 178 6.39 -9.97 0.88
C LEU A 178 6.53 -8.54 1.37
N GLY A 179 7.61 -8.25 2.09
CA GLY A 179 7.93 -6.90 2.54
C GLY A 179 9.39 -6.52 2.25
N ASP A 180 9.64 -5.23 2.24
CA ASP A 180 10.98 -4.70 2.17
C ASP A 180 11.70 -4.76 3.54
N ARG A 181 12.81 -4.01 3.70
CA ARG A 181 13.58 -3.96 4.95
C ARG A 181 12.82 -3.29 6.11
N GLY A 182 11.87 -2.41 5.84
CA GLY A 182 11.04 -1.75 6.84
C GLY A 182 10.15 -2.73 7.59
N TYR A 183 9.69 -3.76 6.89
CA TYR A 183 8.84 -4.81 7.45
C TYR A 183 9.63 -5.92 8.18
N ALA A 184 10.96 -5.95 8.08
CA ALA A 184 11.80 -6.98 8.67
C ALA A 184 12.02 -6.71 10.17
N ASN A 185 11.05 -7.05 10.99
CA ASN A 185 11.11 -6.94 12.45
C ASN A 185 10.38 -8.11 13.13
N PRO A 186 10.83 -8.53 14.36
CA PRO A 186 10.25 -9.66 15.05
C PRO A 186 8.75 -9.60 15.31
N PRO A 187 8.17 -8.46 15.76
CA PRO A 187 6.72 -8.37 15.97
C PRO A 187 5.90 -8.52 14.68
N GLY A 188 6.42 -8.04 13.54
CA GLY A 188 5.75 -8.19 12.25
C GLY A 188 5.76 -9.65 11.77
N VAL A 189 6.89 -10.34 11.95
CA VAL A 189 7.01 -11.78 11.63
C VAL A 189 6.07 -12.61 12.51
N ALA A 190 5.99 -12.30 13.81
CA ALA A 190 5.09 -12.99 14.73
C ALA A 190 3.63 -12.81 14.31
N PHE A 191 3.21 -11.59 14.01
CA PHE A 191 1.84 -11.28 13.58
C PHE A 191 1.44 -12.11 12.34
N ILE A 192 2.32 -12.21 11.34
CA ILE A 192 2.05 -13.03 10.14
C ILE A 192 1.95 -14.51 10.50
N LYS A 193 2.83 -15.02 11.37
CA LYS A 193 2.77 -16.43 11.77
C LYS A 193 1.53 -16.77 12.59
N ASP A 194 1.10 -15.89 13.47
CA ASP A 194 -0.12 -16.04 14.28
C ASP A 194 -1.38 -16.08 13.42
N SER A 195 -1.36 -15.41 12.28
CA SER A 195 -2.44 -15.44 11.28
C SER A 195 -2.47 -16.71 10.42
N GLY A 196 -1.53 -17.67 10.65
CA GLY A 196 -1.38 -18.87 9.81
C GLY A 196 -0.75 -18.62 8.44
N ALA A 197 -0.25 -17.42 8.22
CA ALA A 197 0.44 -17.01 6.99
C ALA A 197 1.96 -17.17 7.10
N GLU A 198 2.67 -16.91 5.99
CA GLU A 198 4.12 -16.94 5.93
C GLU A 198 4.69 -15.57 5.56
N ALA A 199 5.86 -15.24 6.14
CA ALA A 199 6.56 -13.98 5.86
C ALA A 199 7.75 -14.22 4.92
N LEU A 200 7.98 -13.26 4.00
CA LEU A 200 9.17 -13.17 3.16
C LEU A 200 9.64 -11.72 3.13
N VAL A 201 10.74 -11.41 3.82
CA VAL A 201 11.23 -10.04 3.95
C VAL A 201 12.68 -9.90 3.51
N ARG A 202 13.02 -8.73 2.97
CA ARG A 202 14.42 -8.35 2.80
C ARG A 202 15.09 -8.27 4.17
N TYR A 203 16.15 -9.05 4.36
CA TYR A 203 16.83 -9.08 5.63
C TYR A 203 17.40 -7.71 6.02
N ASN A 204 17.18 -7.32 7.27
CA ASN A 204 17.70 -6.08 7.85
C ASN A 204 18.53 -6.41 9.10
N TYR A 205 19.82 -6.11 9.03
CA TYR A 205 20.77 -6.38 10.12
C TYR A 205 20.44 -5.66 11.43
N GLY A 206 19.79 -4.50 11.34
CA GLY A 206 19.50 -3.66 12.52
C GLY A 206 18.17 -3.99 13.19
N SER A 207 17.18 -4.50 12.46
CA SER A 207 15.81 -4.67 12.99
C SER A 207 15.35 -6.13 13.11
N LEU A 208 16.05 -7.10 12.49
CA LEU A 208 15.69 -8.51 12.56
C LEU A 208 16.87 -9.34 13.06
N PRO A 209 17.17 -9.38 14.38
CA PRO A 209 18.19 -10.23 14.92
C PRO A 209 17.84 -11.71 14.72
N LEU A 210 18.82 -12.49 14.24
CA LEU A 210 18.66 -13.91 13.98
C LEU A 210 19.52 -14.73 14.92
N TYR A 211 19.04 -15.94 15.22
CA TYR A 211 19.66 -16.89 16.11
C TYR A 211 19.77 -18.28 15.45
N ASN A 212 20.68 -19.12 15.94
CA ASN A 212 20.76 -20.51 15.55
C ASN A 212 19.83 -21.38 16.42
N GLY A 213 19.75 -22.68 16.13
CA GLY A 213 18.88 -23.61 16.85
C GLY A 213 19.23 -23.81 18.34
N SER A 214 20.39 -23.34 18.81
CA SER A 214 20.77 -23.31 20.22
C SER A 214 20.57 -21.94 20.89
N GLY A 215 19.87 -21.02 20.22
CA GLY A 215 19.58 -19.70 20.79
C GLY A 215 20.76 -18.72 20.78
N GLN A 216 21.87 -19.06 20.12
CA GLN A 216 23.02 -18.16 20.01
C GLN A 216 22.84 -17.22 18.81
N PRO A 217 23.35 -15.96 18.88
CA PRO A 217 23.30 -15.03 17.76
C PRO A 217 23.89 -15.64 16.48
N PHE A 218 23.17 -15.50 15.38
CA PHE A 218 23.59 -16.03 14.08
C PHE A 218 24.39 -14.97 13.31
N ASP A 219 25.68 -15.24 13.09
CA ASP A 219 26.58 -14.35 12.37
C ASP A 219 26.34 -14.42 10.85
N VAL A 220 25.39 -13.62 10.37
CA VAL A 220 25.03 -13.53 8.95
C VAL A 220 26.22 -13.12 8.08
N ARG A 221 27.07 -12.19 8.53
CA ARG A 221 28.22 -11.70 7.76
C ARG A 221 29.22 -12.79 7.49
N LYS A 222 29.57 -13.58 8.52
CA LYS A 222 30.47 -14.73 8.42
C LYS A 222 29.93 -15.79 7.44
N LYS A 223 28.60 -16.04 7.48
CA LYS A 223 27.94 -16.96 6.56
C LYS A 223 27.96 -16.46 5.11
N LEU A 224 27.67 -15.20 4.87
CA LEU A 224 27.71 -14.62 3.54
C LEU A 224 29.14 -14.59 2.96
N ALA A 225 30.15 -14.33 3.78
CA ALA A 225 31.54 -14.37 3.36
C ALA A 225 32.00 -15.74 2.82
N SER A 226 31.30 -16.83 3.14
CA SER A 226 31.53 -18.17 2.59
C SER A 226 31.05 -18.34 1.14
N LEU A 227 30.17 -17.49 0.64
CA LEU A 227 29.70 -17.52 -0.74
C LEU A 227 30.73 -16.85 -1.65
N LYS A 228 31.66 -17.60 -2.21
CA LYS A 228 32.78 -17.05 -3.01
C LYS A 228 32.42 -16.80 -4.46
N LYS A 229 31.59 -17.64 -5.08
CA LYS A 229 31.26 -17.56 -6.51
C LYS A 229 29.99 -16.75 -6.74
N PRO A 230 29.94 -15.86 -7.75
CA PRO A 230 28.70 -15.20 -8.18
C PRO A 230 27.63 -16.23 -8.55
N GLY A 231 26.37 -15.94 -8.26
CA GLY A 231 25.23 -16.83 -8.49
C GLY A 231 25.09 -17.96 -7.47
N THR A 232 26.05 -18.10 -6.53
CA THR A 232 25.90 -19.11 -5.47
C THR A 232 24.73 -18.77 -4.58
N VAL A 233 23.80 -19.71 -4.48
CA VAL A 233 22.63 -19.68 -3.60
C VAL A 233 22.88 -20.54 -2.37
N ARG A 234 22.48 -20.09 -1.20
CA ARG A 234 22.55 -20.81 0.07
C ARG A 234 21.37 -20.44 0.96
N GLU A 235 21.01 -21.39 1.83
CA GLU A 235 20.09 -21.14 2.94
C GLU A 235 20.66 -21.65 4.26
N TRP A 236 20.16 -21.11 5.35
CA TRP A 236 20.44 -21.51 6.70
C TRP A 236 19.17 -21.45 7.53
N ASN A 237 18.92 -22.47 8.33
CA ASN A 237 17.86 -22.43 9.34
C ASN A 237 18.25 -21.46 10.43
N VAL A 238 17.33 -20.56 10.74
CA VAL A 238 17.51 -19.49 11.72
C VAL A 238 16.23 -19.29 12.52
N TRP A 239 16.34 -18.63 13.65
CA TRP A 239 15.22 -18.32 14.53
C TRP A 239 15.14 -16.84 14.80
N VAL A 240 13.91 -16.35 14.94
CA VAL A 240 13.57 -15.02 15.42
C VAL A 240 12.93 -15.17 16.79
N TYR A 241 13.29 -14.28 17.74
CA TYR A 241 12.76 -14.26 19.10
C TYR A 241 11.95 -12.97 19.29
N PRO A 242 10.66 -12.95 18.95
CA PRO A 242 9.82 -11.79 19.25
C PRO A 242 9.59 -11.70 20.77
N ARG A 243 9.42 -10.47 21.25
CA ARG A 243 9.10 -10.27 22.66
C ARG A 243 7.73 -10.87 22.98
N ASP A 244 7.62 -11.56 24.11
CA ASP A 244 6.38 -12.15 24.60
C ASP A 244 5.73 -13.17 23.63
N HIS A 245 6.56 -13.84 22.83
CA HIS A 245 6.14 -14.84 21.85
C HIS A 245 7.13 -16.00 21.79
N GLU A 246 6.64 -17.20 21.42
CA GLU A 246 7.50 -18.33 21.19
C GLU A 246 8.50 -18.10 20.03
N PRO A 247 9.68 -18.73 20.06
CA PRO A 247 10.65 -18.61 18.99
C PRO A 247 10.08 -19.06 17.66
N ILE A 248 10.29 -18.25 16.61
CA ILE A 248 9.80 -18.53 15.27
C ILE A 248 10.95 -19.04 14.41
N GLY A 249 10.85 -20.29 13.98
CA GLY A 249 11.77 -20.88 13.01
C GLY A 249 11.55 -20.31 11.61
N GLY A 250 12.63 -20.12 10.88
CA GLY A 250 12.61 -19.68 9.50
C GLY A 250 13.91 -19.97 8.78
N ARG A 251 14.04 -19.47 7.56
CA ARG A 251 15.21 -19.66 6.71
C ARG A 251 15.77 -18.31 6.28
N LEU A 252 17.08 -18.17 6.36
CA LEU A 252 17.82 -17.09 5.75
C LEU A 252 18.32 -17.55 4.38
N CYS A 253 17.74 -17.05 3.30
CA CYS A 253 18.08 -17.37 1.93
C CYS A 253 18.96 -16.25 1.35
N ALA A 254 20.06 -16.62 0.69
CA ALA A 254 20.98 -15.64 0.12
C ALA A 254 21.53 -16.07 -1.24
N VAL A 255 21.78 -15.07 -2.09
CA VAL A 255 22.52 -15.23 -3.34
C VAL A 255 23.60 -14.17 -3.47
N ARG A 256 24.79 -14.56 -3.91
CA ARG A 256 25.85 -13.64 -4.26
C ARG A 256 25.60 -13.05 -5.65
N LEU A 257 25.57 -11.73 -5.76
CA LEU A 257 25.34 -11.04 -7.01
C LEU A 257 26.54 -11.18 -7.98
N PRO A 258 26.28 -11.18 -9.30
CA PRO A 258 27.31 -10.96 -10.30
C PRO A 258 28.07 -9.65 -10.08
N PRO A 259 29.34 -9.52 -10.53
CA PRO A 259 30.16 -8.35 -10.24
C PRO A 259 29.58 -7.02 -10.70
N ASP A 260 28.92 -6.98 -11.86
CA ASP A 260 28.22 -5.83 -12.40
C ASP A 260 27.06 -5.40 -11.50
N LYS A 261 26.21 -6.34 -11.12
CA LYS A 261 25.07 -6.10 -10.22
C LYS A 261 25.51 -5.73 -8.79
N ALA A 262 26.61 -6.31 -8.33
CA ALA A 262 27.21 -5.93 -7.04
C ALA A 262 27.70 -4.47 -7.06
N LYS A 263 28.36 -4.03 -8.15
CA LYS A 263 28.77 -2.63 -8.33
C LYS A 263 27.58 -1.67 -8.36
N GLU A 264 26.53 -2.00 -9.11
CA GLU A 264 25.27 -1.22 -9.13
C GLU A 264 24.66 -1.08 -7.72
N ALA A 265 24.57 -2.20 -6.99
CA ALA A 265 24.02 -2.22 -5.63
C ALA A 265 24.89 -1.37 -4.66
N GLN A 266 26.21 -1.47 -4.74
CA GLN A 266 27.13 -0.65 -3.95
C GLN A 266 27.02 0.85 -4.30
N ALA A 267 26.88 1.19 -5.59
CA ALA A 267 26.68 2.58 -6.02
C ALA A 267 25.37 3.16 -5.47
N ARG A 268 24.31 2.34 -5.43
CA ARG A 268 23.04 2.71 -4.80
C ARG A 268 23.21 2.99 -3.31
N VAL A 269 23.88 2.10 -2.56
CA VAL A 269 24.15 2.28 -1.13
C VAL A 269 24.95 3.58 -0.89
N ARG A 270 25.96 3.87 -1.70
CA ARG A 270 26.72 5.13 -1.57
C ARG A 270 25.85 6.36 -1.78
N ARG A 271 24.94 6.32 -2.76
CA ARG A 271 24.02 7.43 -3.04
C ARG A 271 23.00 7.63 -1.92
N GLU A 272 22.45 6.54 -1.37
CA GLU A 272 21.42 6.59 -0.32
C GLU A 272 21.99 6.98 1.04
N GLN A 273 23.19 6.48 1.39
CA GLN A 273 23.80 6.68 2.70
C GLN A 273 24.77 7.88 2.75
N GLY A 274 25.20 8.36 1.61
CA GLY A 274 26.13 9.49 1.52
C GLY A 274 27.37 9.27 2.41
N LYS A 275 27.62 10.18 3.35
CA LYS A 275 28.76 10.10 4.27
C LYS A 275 28.65 9.01 5.34
N ALA A 276 27.46 8.44 5.55
CA ALA A 276 27.22 7.38 6.55
C ALA A 276 27.52 5.96 6.02
N VAL A 277 28.00 5.83 4.77
CA VAL A 277 28.34 4.53 4.19
C VAL A 277 29.50 3.87 4.93
N THR A 278 29.33 2.58 5.27
CA THR A 278 30.40 1.79 5.90
C THR A 278 30.90 0.67 4.97
N PRO A 279 32.14 0.16 5.17
CA PRO A 279 32.65 -0.99 4.41
C PRO A 279 31.73 -2.21 4.50
N GLU A 280 31.12 -2.44 5.67
CA GLU A 280 30.19 -3.55 5.91
C GLU A 280 28.92 -3.42 5.09
N MET A 281 28.38 -2.21 4.92
CA MET A 281 27.22 -1.95 4.06
C MET A 281 27.55 -2.26 2.60
N LEU A 282 28.74 -1.89 2.14
CA LEU A 282 29.19 -2.17 0.78
C LEU A 282 29.45 -3.66 0.56
N GLU A 283 29.98 -4.36 1.56
CA GLU A 283 30.13 -5.83 1.49
C GLU A 283 28.77 -6.52 1.43
N ALA A 284 27.84 -6.14 2.32
CA ALA A 284 26.47 -6.68 2.35
C ALA A 284 25.71 -6.43 1.04
N ALA A 285 25.99 -5.34 0.35
CA ALA A 285 25.37 -5.00 -0.94
C ALA A 285 25.73 -5.97 -2.08
N LYS A 286 26.76 -6.80 -1.92
CA LYS A 286 27.12 -7.86 -2.89
C LYS A 286 26.15 -9.03 -2.86
N TYR A 287 25.21 -9.07 -1.94
CA TYR A 287 24.28 -10.18 -1.73
C TYR A 287 22.83 -9.70 -1.76
N VAL A 288 21.95 -10.56 -2.28
CA VAL A 288 20.52 -10.50 -1.95
C VAL A 288 20.30 -11.47 -0.79
N VAL A 289 19.77 -10.95 0.31
CA VAL A 289 19.49 -11.73 1.52
C VAL A 289 18.06 -11.51 1.94
N VAL A 290 17.31 -12.58 2.10
CA VAL A 290 15.92 -12.54 2.55
C VAL A 290 15.71 -13.54 3.70
N PHE A 291 14.82 -13.20 4.60
CA PHE A 291 14.32 -14.10 5.63
C PHE A 291 12.91 -14.54 5.24
N THR A 292 12.60 -15.81 5.45
CA THR A 292 11.26 -16.36 5.24
C THR A 292 10.90 -17.39 6.29
N THR A 293 9.63 -17.44 6.64
CA THR A 293 9.06 -18.51 7.47
C THR A 293 8.47 -19.64 6.63
N ALA A 294 8.33 -19.46 5.31
CA ALA A 294 7.81 -20.49 4.41
C ALA A 294 8.71 -21.74 4.43
N PRO A 295 8.16 -22.96 4.59
CA PRO A 295 8.94 -24.18 4.63
C PRO A 295 9.55 -24.53 3.27
N SER A 296 10.76 -25.14 3.27
CA SER A 296 11.45 -25.55 2.03
C SER A 296 10.71 -26.63 1.24
N SER A 297 9.83 -27.38 1.90
CA SER A 297 8.95 -28.35 1.25
C SER A 297 7.90 -27.71 0.32
N ARG A 298 7.56 -26.45 0.52
CA ARG A 298 6.61 -25.71 -0.35
C ARG A 298 7.34 -24.82 -1.36
N LEU A 299 8.37 -24.11 -0.92
CA LEU A 299 9.15 -23.20 -1.78
C LEU A 299 10.64 -23.40 -1.49
N ASP A 300 11.41 -23.84 -2.46
CA ASP A 300 12.87 -23.95 -2.34
C ASP A 300 13.54 -22.56 -2.31
N THR A 301 14.85 -22.54 -2.07
CA THR A 301 15.61 -21.28 -1.92
C THR A 301 15.63 -20.45 -3.20
N VAL A 302 15.67 -21.09 -4.37
CA VAL A 302 15.69 -20.40 -5.66
C VAL A 302 14.34 -19.73 -5.89
N GLN A 303 13.25 -20.48 -5.69
CA GLN A 303 11.88 -19.99 -5.80
C GLN A 303 11.62 -18.81 -4.84
N ILE A 304 12.10 -18.86 -3.60
CA ILE A 304 12.01 -17.76 -2.63
C ILE A 304 12.73 -16.51 -3.15
N LEU A 305 13.94 -16.64 -3.69
CA LEU A 305 14.70 -15.50 -4.21
C LEU A 305 14.09 -14.92 -5.49
N GLU A 306 13.56 -15.76 -6.38
CA GLU A 306 12.86 -15.36 -7.59
C GLU A 306 11.55 -14.64 -7.24
N LEU A 307 10.76 -15.20 -6.33
CA LEU A 307 9.52 -14.59 -5.86
C LEU A 307 9.79 -13.22 -5.22
N TYR A 308 10.84 -13.11 -4.41
CA TYR A 308 11.21 -11.82 -3.83
C TYR A 308 11.57 -10.76 -4.88
N ARG A 309 12.10 -11.15 -6.04
CA ARG A 309 12.38 -10.21 -7.13
C ARG A 309 11.12 -9.55 -7.67
N LEU A 310 9.97 -10.20 -7.58
CA LEU A 310 8.70 -9.65 -8.05
C LEU A 310 8.12 -8.59 -7.11
N ARG A 311 8.62 -8.46 -5.88
CA ARG A 311 8.19 -7.43 -4.94
C ARG A 311 8.25 -6.01 -5.54
N TRP A 312 9.20 -5.73 -6.44
CA TRP A 312 9.31 -4.42 -7.08
C TRP A 312 8.06 -4.02 -7.88
N GLN A 313 7.18 -4.95 -8.22
CA GLN A 313 5.92 -4.67 -8.90
C GLN A 313 5.01 -3.75 -8.07
N VAL A 314 5.02 -3.87 -6.74
CA VAL A 314 4.28 -2.95 -5.87
C VAL A 314 4.84 -1.52 -5.93
N GLU A 315 6.15 -1.36 -6.05
CA GLU A 315 6.76 -0.04 -6.24
C GLU A 315 6.31 0.61 -7.56
N LEU A 316 6.21 -0.18 -8.64
CA LEU A 316 5.66 0.31 -9.93
C LEU A 316 4.18 0.64 -9.81
N PHE A 317 3.42 -0.18 -9.09
CA PHE A 317 2.03 0.07 -8.79
C PHE A 317 1.85 1.44 -8.12
N ILE A 318 2.59 1.71 -7.03
CA ILE A 318 2.55 2.97 -6.30
C ILE A 318 3.03 4.15 -7.17
N LYS A 319 4.08 3.96 -7.99
CA LYS A 319 4.54 4.99 -8.92
C LYS A 319 3.46 5.37 -9.93
N ARG A 320 2.68 4.41 -10.43
CA ARG A 320 1.55 4.69 -11.32
C ARG A 320 0.47 5.50 -10.63
N ASP A 321 0.14 5.18 -9.37
CA ASP A 321 -0.83 5.97 -8.60
C ASP A 321 -0.36 7.42 -8.40
N LYS A 322 0.94 7.64 -8.21
CA LYS A 322 1.50 8.98 -8.12
C LYS A 322 1.52 9.71 -9.46
N SER A 323 2.08 9.08 -10.51
CA SER A 323 2.33 9.77 -11.78
C SER A 323 1.10 9.89 -12.70
N ILE A 324 0.12 8.97 -12.59
CA ILE A 324 -1.10 9.00 -13.40
C ILE A 324 -2.27 9.58 -12.62
N GLY A 325 -2.29 9.33 -11.30
CA GLY A 325 -3.36 9.75 -10.42
C GLY A 325 -3.07 11.01 -9.63
N ASP A 326 -1.89 11.63 -9.80
CA ASP A 326 -1.42 12.82 -9.06
C ASP A 326 -1.62 12.66 -7.53
N LEU A 327 -1.40 11.44 -7.02
CA LEU A 327 -1.63 11.15 -5.60
C LEU A 327 -0.65 11.89 -4.68
N ASP A 328 0.48 12.32 -5.19
CA ASP A 328 1.50 13.09 -4.47
C ASP A 328 1.36 14.61 -4.63
N GLU A 329 0.45 15.08 -5.46
CA GLU A 329 0.12 16.50 -5.60
C GLU A 329 -0.88 16.93 -4.53
N LEU A 330 -0.46 16.85 -3.25
CA LEU A 330 -1.34 17.24 -2.14
C LEU A 330 -1.66 18.73 -2.19
N PRO A 331 -2.95 19.09 -2.01
CA PRO A 331 -3.33 20.50 -1.87
C PRO A 331 -2.78 21.05 -0.55
N ASN A 332 -2.54 22.37 -0.49
CA ASN A 332 -2.10 23.04 0.73
C ASN A 332 -3.28 23.19 1.72
N PHE A 333 -3.62 22.13 2.44
CA PHE A 333 -4.77 22.06 3.35
C PHE A 333 -4.36 21.68 4.78
N LYS A 334 -5.35 21.81 5.67
CA LYS A 334 -5.24 21.29 7.03
C LYS A 334 -5.24 19.75 7.03
N PRO A 335 -4.59 19.10 8.02
CA PRO A 335 -4.48 17.65 8.08
C PRO A 335 -5.81 16.90 7.89
N GLU A 336 -6.90 17.41 8.45
CA GLU A 336 -8.23 16.78 8.38
C GLU A 336 -8.78 16.68 6.95
N THR A 337 -8.50 17.69 6.12
CA THR A 337 -8.95 17.71 4.72
C THR A 337 -8.00 16.96 3.79
N ILE A 338 -6.73 16.86 4.14
CA ILE A 338 -5.73 16.06 3.41
C ILE A 338 -6.13 14.58 3.43
N TYR A 339 -6.53 14.05 4.60
CA TYR A 339 -6.98 12.67 4.72
C TYR A 339 -8.13 12.36 3.76
N SER A 340 -9.17 13.19 3.75
CA SER A 340 -10.32 13.02 2.85
C SER A 340 -9.94 13.16 1.39
N TRP A 341 -9.01 14.05 1.06
CA TRP A 341 -8.53 14.24 -0.30
C TRP A 341 -7.78 12.99 -0.79
N ILE A 342 -6.87 12.44 0.03
CA ILE A 342 -6.13 11.20 -0.30
C ILE A 342 -7.11 10.05 -0.51
N CYS A 343 -8.08 9.87 0.38
CA CYS A 343 -9.09 8.81 0.25
C CYS A 343 -9.94 9.00 -1.02
N ALA A 344 -10.32 10.23 -1.36
CA ALA A 344 -11.06 10.52 -2.59
C ALA A 344 -10.24 10.23 -3.86
N LYS A 345 -8.97 10.62 -3.90
CA LYS A 345 -8.04 10.27 -4.99
C LYS A 345 -7.88 8.76 -5.12
N THR A 346 -7.66 8.08 -4.00
CA THR A 346 -7.57 6.62 -3.96
C THR A 346 -8.83 5.94 -4.49
N LEU A 347 -10.01 6.43 -4.09
CA LEU A 347 -11.28 5.91 -4.58
C LEU A 347 -11.41 6.08 -6.11
N LEU A 348 -11.06 7.25 -6.65
CA LEU A 348 -11.05 7.49 -8.09
C LEU A 348 -10.09 6.54 -8.82
N LEU A 349 -8.89 6.30 -8.28
CA LEU A 349 -7.92 5.36 -8.85
C LEU A 349 -8.46 3.93 -8.87
N LEU A 350 -9.14 3.49 -7.81
CA LEU A 350 -9.80 2.19 -7.76
C LEU A 350 -10.93 2.06 -8.79
N ILE A 351 -11.72 3.13 -8.98
CA ILE A 351 -12.77 3.20 -10.01
C ILE A 351 -12.16 3.09 -11.40
N VAL A 352 -11.13 3.87 -11.71
CA VAL A 352 -10.45 3.83 -13.01
C VAL A 352 -9.88 2.43 -13.28
N ARG A 353 -9.25 1.81 -12.29
CA ARG A 353 -8.73 0.44 -12.41
C ARG A 353 -9.83 -0.56 -12.72
N LYS A 354 -10.96 -0.48 -12.02
CA LYS A 354 -12.10 -1.37 -12.25
C LYS A 354 -12.64 -1.23 -13.68
N ILE A 355 -12.77 -0.01 -14.17
CA ILE A 355 -13.22 0.27 -15.56
C ILE A 355 -12.19 -0.26 -16.59
N THR A 356 -10.90 -0.09 -16.33
CA THR A 356 -9.85 -0.50 -17.27
C THR A 356 -9.61 -2.00 -17.25
N SER A 357 -9.64 -2.65 -16.10
CA SER A 357 -9.47 -4.11 -15.99
C SER A 357 -10.62 -4.89 -16.65
N ALA A 358 -11.84 -4.35 -16.61
CA ALA A 358 -12.97 -4.94 -17.31
C ALA A 358 -12.81 -4.91 -18.86
N ARG A 359 -11.89 -4.08 -19.39
CA ARG A 359 -11.66 -3.91 -20.84
C ARG A 359 -10.42 -4.62 -21.37
N VAL A 360 -9.54 -5.09 -20.52
CA VAL A 360 -8.23 -5.65 -20.89
C VAL A 360 -8.02 -6.97 -20.17
N SER A 361 -8.32 -8.08 -20.84
CA SER A 361 -7.67 -9.35 -20.53
C SER A 361 -6.22 -9.26 -21.05
N ILE A 362 -5.28 -8.85 -20.18
CA ILE A 362 -3.85 -8.92 -20.50
C ILE A 362 -3.47 -10.39 -20.37
N PRO A 363 -2.98 -11.04 -21.47
CA PRO A 363 -2.44 -12.37 -21.32
C PRO A 363 -1.26 -12.35 -20.34
N PRO A 364 -1.08 -13.38 -19.50
CA PRO A 364 0.08 -13.45 -18.63
C PRO A 364 1.34 -13.33 -19.48
N CYS A 365 2.27 -12.47 -19.04
CA CYS A 365 3.59 -12.39 -19.65
C CYS A 365 4.27 -13.75 -19.51
N ALA A 366 4.55 -14.38 -20.66
CA ALA A 366 5.33 -15.59 -20.79
C ALA A 366 6.77 -15.40 -20.28
#